data_97cdac02a5f4da25e2d1bc9bdfe79ece
#
_entry.id   97cdac02a5f4da25e2d1bc9bdfe79ece
#
_cell.length_a   1.000
_cell.length_b   1.000
_cell.length_c   1.000
_cell.angle_alpha   90.00
_cell.angle_beta   90.00
_cell.angle_gamma   90.00
#
_symmetry.space_group_name_H-M   'P 1'
#
loop_
_entity.id
_entity.type
_entity.pdbx_description
1 polymer ?
#
loop_
_entity_poly.entity_id
_entity_poly.type
_entity_poly.pdbx_seq_one_letter_code
_entity_poly.pdbx_strand_id
1 'polypeptide(L)'
;TYKMNRYGMPFIPFVGLNYHRCTTAFGCAVVSDETEDTYVWVLRTFLRAHCQKKPRSVITDGDAAMIRAVRKVLTDAWHRLCSWHIEKNMQKHLHHKSLKEFRSLIYYATTHDEFEARWAAFRAKWESEKTETWLRRMYRKKSLWAASYLTGGFFLGMQSNQRSESLNSCL
;
A
#
# COMPACT_ATOMS: atom_id res chain seq x y z
N THR A 1 -7.16 5.44 7.21
CA THR A 1 -8.33 6.14 6.60
C THR A 1 -8.23 7.63 6.87
N TYR A 2 -8.12 8.46 5.83
CA TYR A 2 -7.70 9.87 6.00
C TYR A 2 -8.82 10.83 6.46
N LYS A 3 -10.08 10.46 6.30
CA LYS A 3 -11.22 11.25 6.79
C LYS A 3 -12.26 10.32 7.39
N MET A 4 -12.62 10.60 8.61
CA MET A 4 -13.81 10.06 9.23
C MET A 4 -15.00 10.91 8.80
N ASN A 5 -16.17 10.28 8.60
CA ASN A 5 -17.42 11.02 8.45
C ASN A 5 -17.76 11.75 9.77
N ARG A 6 -18.87 12.51 9.79
CA ARG A 6 -19.31 13.24 11.00
C ARG A 6 -19.54 12.34 12.24
N TYR A 7 -19.60 11.02 12.04
CA TYR A 7 -19.77 10.04 13.13
C TYR A 7 -18.44 9.43 13.58
N GLY A 8 -17.32 9.86 13.03
CA GLY A 8 -15.99 9.31 13.34
C GLY A 8 -15.75 7.89 12.82
N MET A 9 -16.60 7.38 11.91
CA MET A 9 -16.49 6.02 11.37
C MET A 9 -15.54 5.98 10.17
N PRO A 10 -14.62 5.00 10.11
CA PRO A 10 -13.75 4.80 8.96
C PRO A 10 -14.54 4.51 7.67
N PHE A 11 -14.13 5.15 6.57
CA PHE A 11 -14.70 4.95 5.25
C PHE A 11 -13.69 4.27 4.32
N ILE A 12 -14.08 3.18 3.71
CA ILE A 12 -13.22 2.32 2.86
C ILE A 12 -13.79 2.31 1.44
N PRO A 13 -13.26 3.12 0.51
CA PRO A 13 -13.67 3.07 -0.88
C PRO A 13 -12.96 1.94 -1.63
N PHE A 14 -13.69 1.22 -2.48
CA PHE A 14 -13.17 0.29 -3.46
C PHE A 14 -13.13 0.95 -4.83
N VAL A 15 -11.95 1.23 -5.31
CA VAL A 15 -11.73 1.97 -6.55
C VAL A 15 -10.76 1.21 -7.44
N GLY A 16 -11.01 1.22 -8.72
CA GLY A 16 -10.10 0.63 -9.70
C GLY A 16 -10.15 1.37 -11.04
N LEU A 17 -9.66 0.71 -12.08
CA LEU A 17 -9.64 1.23 -13.43
C LEU A 17 -10.49 0.36 -14.36
N ASN A 18 -11.24 1.00 -15.23
CA ASN A 18 -11.87 0.33 -16.37
C ASN A 18 -10.90 0.15 -17.55
N TYR A 19 -11.37 -0.45 -18.64
CA TYR A 19 -10.59 -0.67 -19.87
C TYR A 19 -10.06 0.63 -20.50
N HIS A 20 -10.71 1.76 -20.25
CA HIS A 20 -10.29 3.08 -20.72
C HIS A 20 -9.33 3.77 -19.74
N ARG A 21 -8.85 3.06 -18.72
CA ARG A 21 -8.02 3.61 -17.62
C ARG A 21 -8.69 4.73 -16.83
N CYS A 22 -10.01 4.83 -16.93
CA CYS A 22 -10.78 5.77 -16.12
C CYS A 22 -11.04 5.18 -14.73
N THR A 23 -11.03 6.04 -13.72
CA THR A 23 -11.35 5.66 -12.34
C THR A 23 -12.79 5.20 -12.23
N THR A 24 -13.01 4.04 -11.64
CA THR A 24 -14.32 3.45 -11.42
C THR A 24 -14.46 3.08 -9.94
N ALA A 25 -15.54 3.52 -9.31
CA ALA A 25 -15.89 3.09 -7.97
C ALA A 25 -16.66 1.75 -8.06
N PHE A 26 -16.17 0.74 -7.36
CA PHE A 26 -16.82 -0.57 -7.24
C PHE A 26 -17.74 -0.67 -6.02
N GLY A 27 -17.61 0.24 -5.10
CA GLY A 27 -18.38 0.30 -3.87
C GLY A 27 -17.61 0.96 -2.75
N CYS A 28 -18.21 0.99 -1.58
CA CYS A 28 -17.58 1.49 -0.37
C CYS A 28 -18.12 0.74 0.85
N ALA A 29 -17.39 0.81 1.95
CA ALA A 29 -17.83 0.37 3.26
C ALA A 29 -17.63 1.47 4.30
N VAL A 30 -18.58 1.56 5.24
CA VAL A 30 -18.42 2.33 6.47
C VAL A 30 -18.34 1.31 7.60
N VAL A 31 -17.37 1.41 8.45
CA VAL A 31 -17.09 0.41 9.50
C VAL A 31 -16.96 1.09 10.86
N SER A 32 -17.12 0.31 11.93
CA SER A 32 -17.00 0.80 13.31
C SER A 32 -15.54 0.93 13.75
N ASP A 33 -14.65 0.12 13.18
CA ASP A 33 -13.25 0.03 13.57
C ASP A 33 -12.35 -0.40 12.39
N GLU A 34 -11.04 -0.32 12.59
CA GLU A 34 -10.02 -0.70 11.61
C GLU A 34 -9.27 -1.99 12.04
N THR A 35 -9.99 -2.97 12.58
CA THR A 35 -9.42 -4.27 12.96
C THR A 35 -9.24 -5.21 11.77
N GLU A 36 -8.40 -6.24 11.92
CA GLU A 36 -8.22 -7.28 10.91
C GLU A 36 -9.53 -7.99 10.58
N ASP A 37 -10.33 -8.33 11.60
CA ASP A 37 -11.59 -9.06 11.41
C ASP A 37 -12.62 -8.21 10.66
N THR A 38 -12.71 -6.93 10.96
CA THR A 38 -13.53 -5.98 10.20
C THR A 38 -13.09 -5.90 8.75
N TYR A 39 -11.81 -5.77 8.47
CA TYR A 39 -11.30 -5.75 7.10
C TYR A 39 -11.52 -7.09 6.37
N VAL A 40 -11.36 -8.23 7.05
CA VAL A 40 -11.68 -9.56 6.48
C VAL A 40 -13.15 -9.65 6.10
N TRP A 41 -14.04 -9.20 6.98
CA TRP A 41 -15.48 -9.17 6.70
C TRP A 41 -15.81 -8.26 5.51
N VAL A 42 -15.25 -7.05 5.46
CA VAL A 42 -15.42 -6.10 4.36
C VAL A 42 -14.97 -6.70 3.02
N LEU A 43 -13.77 -7.27 2.97
CA LEU A 43 -13.22 -7.88 1.75
C LEU A 43 -14.06 -9.09 1.29
N ARG A 44 -14.49 -9.95 2.20
CA ARG A 44 -15.38 -11.08 1.87
C ARG A 44 -16.74 -10.62 1.36
N THR A 45 -17.30 -9.57 1.96
CA THR A 45 -18.56 -8.98 1.52
C THR A 45 -18.44 -8.35 0.15
N PHE A 46 -17.33 -7.64 -0.10
CA PHE A 46 -16.99 -7.12 -1.42
C PHE A 46 -16.92 -8.23 -2.48
N LEU A 47 -16.21 -9.33 -2.20
CA LEU A 47 -16.15 -10.47 -3.13
C LEU A 47 -17.52 -11.09 -3.40
N ARG A 48 -18.37 -11.24 -2.37
CA ARG A 48 -19.75 -11.75 -2.55
C ARG A 48 -20.55 -10.85 -3.48
N ALA A 49 -20.50 -9.53 -3.26
CA ALA A 49 -21.21 -8.56 -4.10
C ALA A 49 -20.74 -8.58 -5.56
N HIS A 50 -19.52 -9.02 -5.81
CA HIS A 50 -18.91 -9.10 -7.15
C HIS A 50 -18.82 -10.54 -7.68
N CYS A 51 -19.74 -11.43 -7.28
CA CYS A 51 -19.81 -12.82 -7.75
C CYS A 51 -18.47 -13.57 -7.59
N GLN A 52 -17.75 -13.35 -6.49
CA GLN A 52 -16.44 -13.94 -6.16
C GLN A 52 -15.32 -13.60 -7.16
N LYS A 53 -15.50 -12.56 -7.98
CA LYS A 53 -14.44 -12.09 -8.89
C LYS A 53 -13.34 -11.41 -8.08
N LYS A 54 -12.19 -12.07 -8.00
CA LYS A 54 -11.02 -11.54 -7.28
C LYS A 54 -10.26 -10.53 -8.12
N PRO A 55 -9.78 -9.42 -7.53
CA PRO A 55 -8.85 -8.52 -8.21
C PRO A 55 -7.51 -9.22 -8.43
N ARG A 56 -6.85 -8.93 -9.56
CA ARG A 56 -5.48 -9.41 -9.82
C ARG A 56 -4.44 -8.68 -8.98
N SER A 57 -4.71 -7.42 -8.68
CA SER A 57 -3.80 -6.56 -7.92
C SER A 57 -4.58 -5.66 -6.98
N VAL A 58 -3.99 -5.38 -5.83
CA VAL A 58 -4.54 -4.51 -4.80
C VAL A 58 -3.47 -3.54 -4.34
N ILE A 59 -3.84 -2.28 -4.19
CA ILE A 59 -2.98 -1.24 -3.61
C ILE A 59 -3.67 -0.74 -2.34
N THR A 60 -2.96 -0.82 -1.20
CA THR A 60 -3.47 -0.31 0.08
C THR A 60 -2.47 0.65 0.71
N ASP A 61 -2.88 1.31 1.77
CA ASP A 61 -1.95 1.99 2.67
C ASP A 61 -1.12 0.96 3.48
N GLY A 62 -0.27 1.44 4.36
CA GLY A 62 0.63 0.59 5.15
C GLY A 62 0.02 0.03 6.43
N ASP A 63 -1.31 0.10 6.60
CA ASP A 63 -1.97 -0.41 7.80
C ASP A 63 -1.75 -1.92 7.97
N ALA A 64 -1.42 -2.34 9.20
CA ALA A 64 -1.04 -3.72 9.48
C ALA A 64 -2.24 -4.67 9.45
N ALA A 65 -3.41 -4.23 9.92
CA ALA A 65 -4.62 -5.04 9.93
C ALA A 65 -5.13 -5.26 8.51
N MET A 66 -5.09 -4.20 7.66
CA MET A 66 -5.44 -4.30 6.25
C MET A 66 -4.48 -5.25 5.49
N ILE A 67 -3.17 -5.16 5.73
CA ILE A 67 -2.19 -6.08 5.12
C ILE A 67 -2.51 -7.54 5.46
N ARG A 68 -2.83 -7.84 6.73
CA ARG A 68 -3.18 -9.21 7.15
C ARG A 68 -4.50 -9.66 6.55
N ALA A 69 -5.50 -8.80 6.50
CA ALA A 69 -6.79 -9.11 5.89
C ALA A 69 -6.67 -9.42 4.39
N VAL A 70 -5.91 -8.61 3.64
CA VAL A 70 -5.64 -8.86 2.22
C VAL A 70 -4.96 -10.21 2.01
N ARG A 71 -3.93 -10.54 2.78
CA ARG A 71 -3.26 -11.84 2.71
C ARG A 71 -4.19 -13.02 3.00
N LYS A 72 -5.18 -12.84 3.88
CA LYS A 72 -6.12 -13.88 4.30
C LYS A 72 -7.25 -14.09 3.29
N VAL A 73 -7.68 -13.05 2.60
CA VAL A 73 -8.87 -13.08 1.72
C VAL A 73 -8.51 -13.07 0.24
N LEU A 74 -7.49 -12.33 -0.14
CA LEU A 74 -7.06 -12.13 -1.53
C LEU A 74 -5.71 -12.80 -1.79
N THR A 75 -5.60 -14.08 -1.46
CA THR A 75 -4.36 -14.87 -1.47
C THR A 75 -3.62 -14.86 -2.80
N ASP A 76 -4.37 -14.78 -3.92
CA ASP A 76 -3.83 -14.87 -5.27
C ASP A 76 -3.56 -13.48 -5.89
N ALA A 77 -3.90 -12.41 -5.17
CA ALA A 77 -3.74 -11.05 -5.66
C ALA A 77 -2.33 -10.52 -5.37
N TRP A 78 -1.75 -9.84 -6.34
CA TRP A 78 -0.56 -9.03 -6.10
C TRP A 78 -0.91 -7.87 -5.18
N HIS A 79 -0.28 -7.81 -4.01
CA HIS A 79 -0.52 -6.75 -3.05
C HIS A 79 0.66 -5.77 -3.03
N ARG A 80 0.37 -4.49 -3.25
CA ARG A 80 1.34 -3.39 -3.19
C ARG A 80 0.92 -2.37 -2.14
N LEU A 81 1.88 -1.83 -1.42
CA LEU A 81 1.68 -0.64 -0.60
C LEU A 81 1.75 0.62 -1.47
N CYS A 82 0.89 1.57 -1.16
CA CYS A 82 0.85 2.87 -1.81
C CYS A 82 2.18 3.61 -1.63
N SER A 83 2.86 3.90 -2.73
CA SER A 83 4.16 4.59 -2.71
C SER A 83 4.07 5.99 -2.11
N TRP A 84 2.98 6.72 -2.34
CA TRP A 84 2.76 8.02 -1.74
C TRP A 84 2.69 7.98 -0.21
N HIS A 85 2.00 6.98 0.38
CA HIS A 85 1.97 6.79 1.83
C HIS A 85 3.36 6.42 2.37
N ILE A 86 4.11 5.61 1.63
CA ILE A 86 5.51 5.30 1.98
C ILE A 86 6.34 6.58 1.96
N GLU A 87 6.22 7.39 0.91
CA GLU A 87 6.95 8.65 0.79
C GLU A 87 6.60 9.65 1.90
N LYS A 88 5.32 9.80 2.22
CA LYS A 88 4.91 10.62 3.38
C LYS A 88 5.44 10.09 4.70
N ASN A 89 5.46 8.77 4.87
CA ASN A 89 5.95 8.16 6.10
C ASN A 89 7.48 8.28 6.22
N MET A 90 8.24 8.08 5.13
CA MET A 90 9.69 8.22 5.16
C MET A 90 10.15 9.64 5.52
N GLN A 91 9.42 10.67 5.09
CA GLN A 91 9.72 12.07 5.42
C GLN A 91 9.67 12.35 6.94
N LYS A 92 8.90 11.56 7.69
CA LYS A 92 8.79 11.67 9.15
C LYS A 92 9.94 10.98 9.89
N HIS A 93 10.62 10.03 9.25
CA HIS A 93 11.61 9.17 9.88
C HIS A 93 13.03 9.38 9.36
N LEU A 94 13.16 9.84 8.13
CA LEU A 94 14.44 9.97 7.44
C LEU A 94 14.86 11.44 7.28
N HIS A 95 16.17 11.66 7.32
CA HIS A 95 16.74 12.97 7.01
C HIS A 95 16.51 13.35 5.54
N HIS A 96 16.26 14.62 5.24
CA HIS A 96 15.94 15.08 3.88
C HIS A 96 16.96 14.65 2.81
N LYS A 97 18.27 14.61 3.15
CA LYS A 97 19.35 14.19 2.24
C LYS A 97 19.27 12.71 1.82
N SER A 98 18.66 11.85 2.65
CA SER A 98 18.53 10.42 2.36
C SER A 98 17.27 10.07 1.55
N LEU A 99 16.31 10.98 1.42
CA LEU A 99 15.03 10.70 0.76
C LEU A 99 15.18 10.27 -0.71
N LYS A 100 16.11 10.90 -1.44
CA LYS A 100 16.37 10.55 -2.85
C LYS A 100 16.88 9.11 -2.98
N GLU A 101 17.81 8.73 -2.12
CA GLU A 101 18.38 7.37 -2.11
C GLU A 101 17.32 6.35 -1.69
N PHE A 102 16.51 6.65 -0.69
CA PHE A 102 15.40 5.76 -0.31
C PHE A 102 14.38 5.59 -1.43
N ARG A 103 14.03 6.68 -2.16
CA ARG A 103 13.16 6.58 -3.35
C ARG A 103 13.71 5.62 -4.40
N SER A 104 15.04 5.58 -4.57
CA SER A 104 15.65 4.64 -5.53
C SER A 104 15.37 3.17 -5.19
N LEU A 105 15.19 2.84 -3.91
CA LEU A 105 14.78 1.51 -3.45
C LEU A 105 13.33 1.20 -3.82
N ILE A 106 12.46 2.22 -3.79
CA ILE A 106 11.03 2.05 -4.11
C ILE A 106 10.84 1.81 -5.61
N TYR A 107 11.58 2.53 -6.47
CA TYR A 107 11.22 2.67 -7.89
C TYR A 107 12.22 2.05 -8.87
N TYR A 108 13.52 1.97 -8.53
CA TYR A 108 14.56 1.74 -9.53
C TYR A 108 15.37 0.46 -9.36
N ALA A 109 15.28 -0.23 -8.24
CA ALA A 109 15.91 -1.54 -8.11
C ALA A 109 15.13 -2.55 -8.95
N THR A 110 15.78 -3.18 -9.93
CA THR A 110 15.15 -4.09 -10.90
C THR A 110 15.24 -5.55 -10.50
N THR A 111 16.29 -5.92 -9.75
CA THR A 111 16.50 -7.28 -9.24
C THR A 111 16.54 -7.30 -7.72
N HIS A 112 16.33 -8.49 -7.14
CA HIS A 112 16.44 -8.67 -5.69
C HIS A 112 17.85 -8.37 -5.19
N ASP A 113 18.88 -8.83 -5.91
CA ASP A 113 20.28 -8.62 -5.53
C ASP A 113 20.66 -7.13 -5.57
N GLU A 114 20.18 -6.42 -6.59
CA GLU A 114 20.35 -4.97 -6.68
C GLU A 114 19.67 -4.25 -5.51
N PHE A 115 18.47 -4.67 -5.14
CA PHE A 115 17.76 -4.11 -3.98
C PHE A 115 18.55 -4.35 -2.70
N GLU A 116 19.02 -5.58 -2.46
CA GLU A 116 19.75 -5.90 -1.23
C GLU A 116 21.08 -5.12 -1.14
N ALA A 117 21.81 -5.00 -2.25
CA ALA A 117 23.04 -4.21 -2.29
C ALA A 117 22.77 -2.72 -1.98
N ARG A 118 21.74 -2.13 -2.64
CA ARG A 118 21.36 -0.73 -2.38
C ARG A 118 20.84 -0.53 -0.96
N TRP A 119 20.08 -1.50 -0.43
CA TRP A 119 19.57 -1.47 0.93
C TRP A 119 20.69 -1.49 1.96
N ALA A 120 21.68 -2.37 1.78
CA ALA A 120 22.87 -2.44 2.64
C ALA A 120 23.67 -1.13 2.62
N ALA A 121 23.91 -0.58 1.43
CA ALA A 121 24.59 0.70 1.27
C ALA A 121 23.82 1.87 1.92
N PHE A 122 22.50 1.88 1.76
CA PHE A 122 21.62 2.87 2.39
C PHE A 122 21.70 2.80 3.91
N ARG A 123 21.62 1.61 4.50
CA ARG A 123 21.73 1.42 5.94
C ARG A 123 23.09 1.87 6.46
N ALA A 124 24.17 1.43 5.83
CA ALA A 124 25.54 1.79 6.23
C ALA A 124 25.75 3.31 6.29
N LYS A 125 25.08 4.06 5.42
CA LYS A 125 25.22 5.51 5.33
C LYS A 125 24.25 6.30 6.22
N TRP A 126 23.02 5.82 6.38
CA TRP A 126 21.92 6.61 6.94
C TRP A 126 21.23 6.00 8.18
N GLU A 127 21.59 4.76 8.54
CA GLU A 127 21.01 4.15 9.73
C GLU A 127 21.54 4.82 10.98
N SER A 128 20.64 5.08 11.89
CA SER A 128 20.92 5.64 13.20
C SER A 128 19.95 5.01 14.21
N GLU A 129 20.23 5.16 15.48
CA GLU A 129 19.36 4.68 16.55
C GLU A 129 17.90 5.13 16.39
N LYS A 130 17.68 6.36 15.89
CA LYS A 130 16.33 6.90 15.63
C LYS A 130 15.63 6.27 14.43
N THR A 131 16.38 5.82 13.41
CA THR A 131 15.83 5.30 12.14
C THR A 131 15.77 3.78 12.10
N GLU A 132 16.57 3.08 12.90
CA GLU A 132 16.74 1.62 12.86
C GLU A 132 15.41 0.86 12.92
N THR A 133 14.57 1.19 13.91
CA THR A 133 13.29 0.49 14.12
C THR A 133 12.36 0.65 12.90
N TRP A 134 12.32 1.86 12.31
CA TRP A 134 11.52 2.13 11.13
C TRP A 134 12.08 1.40 9.91
N LEU A 135 13.40 1.44 9.68
CA LEU A 135 14.06 0.74 8.57
C LEU A 135 13.85 -0.78 8.67
N ARG A 136 14.00 -1.36 9.86
CA ARG A 136 13.73 -2.79 10.10
C ARG A 136 12.28 -3.15 9.73
N ARG A 137 11.31 -2.33 10.09
CA ARG A 137 9.90 -2.51 9.74
C ARG A 137 9.67 -2.41 8.23
N MET A 138 10.30 -1.44 7.55
CA MET A 138 10.23 -1.30 6.10
C MET A 138 10.85 -2.51 5.40
N TYR A 139 12.00 -2.98 5.83
CA TYR A 139 12.64 -4.16 5.25
C TYR A 139 11.77 -5.41 5.32
N ARG A 140 11.12 -5.66 6.45
CA ARG A 140 10.19 -6.80 6.60
C ARG A 140 9.02 -6.76 5.61
N LYS A 141 8.66 -5.59 5.14
CA LYS A 141 7.57 -5.37 4.18
C LYS A 141 8.08 -5.16 2.74
N LYS A 142 9.37 -5.36 2.44
CA LYS A 142 9.98 -5.04 1.14
C LYS A 142 9.25 -5.67 -0.05
N SER A 143 8.74 -6.87 0.10
CA SER A 143 7.96 -7.56 -0.93
C SER A 143 6.64 -6.87 -1.31
N LEU A 144 6.18 -5.92 -0.50
CA LEU A 144 4.96 -5.17 -0.75
C LEU A 144 5.22 -3.76 -1.34
N TRP A 145 6.47 -3.29 -1.41
CA TRP A 145 6.72 -1.93 -1.85
C TRP A 145 7.93 -1.75 -2.77
N ALA A 146 8.94 -2.61 -2.71
CA ALA A 146 10.12 -2.47 -3.55
C ALA A 146 9.84 -2.97 -4.98
N ALA A 147 10.24 -2.18 -5.98
CA ALA A 147 9.97 -2.48 -7.39
C ALA A 147 10.44 -3.88 -7.79
N SER A 148 11.65 -4.28 -7.36
CA SER A 148 12.23 -5.60 -7.65
C SER A 148 11.38 -6.78 -7.19
N TYR A 149 10.63 -6.63 -6.10
CA TYR A 149 9.74 -7.67 -5.56
C TYR A 149 8.34 -7.66 -6.16
N LEU A 150 7.99 -6.61 -6.90
CA LEU A 150 6.69 -6.42 -7.54
C LEU A 150 6.75 -6.63 -9.06
N THR A 151 7.89 -7.05 -9.58
CA THR A 151 8.10 -7.41 -10.98
C THR A 151 7.17 -8.56 -11.36
N GLY A 152 6.41 -8.40 -12.46
CA GLY A 152 5.37 -9.36 -12.89
C GLY A 152 3.97 -9.06 -12.35
N GLY A 153 3.83 -8.21 -11.35
CA GLY A 153 2.52 -7.76 -10.86
C GLY A 153 1.83 -6.81 -11.84
N PHE A 154 0.56 -7.07 -12.12
CA PHE A 154 -0.22 -6.27 -13.06
C PHE A 154 -0.92 -5.11 -12.34
N PHE A 155 -0.26 -3.98 -12.23
CA PHE A 155 -0.77 -2.78 -11.54
C PHE A 155 -1.23 -1.66 -12.49
N LEU A 156 -1.28 -1.88 -13.81
CA LEU A 156 -1.67 -0.88 -14.82
C LEU A 156 -0.91 0.46 -14.71
N GLY A 157 0.35 0.42 -14.26
CA GLY A 157 1.16 1.61 -14.01
C GLY A 157 0.79 2.37 -12.73
N MET A 158 -0.20 1.90 -11.97
CA MET A 158 -0.55 2.50 -10.69
C MET A 158 0.48 2.17 -9.62
N GLN A 159 0.91 3.19 -8.89
CA GLN A 159 1.83 3.07 -7.78
C GLN A 159 1.26 3.62 -6.47
N SER A 160 0.12 4.31 -6.56
CA SER A 160 -0.52 4.94 -5.41
C SER A 160 -2.05 4.80 -5.47
N ASN A 161 -2.69 4.98 -4.33
CA ASN A 161 -4.15 5.03 -4.19
C ASN A 161 -4.71 6.48 -4.23
N GLN A 162 -3.95 7.45 -4.75
CA GLN A 162 -4.38 8.85 -4.85
C GLN A 162 -5.74 9.02 -5.52
N ARG A 163 -6.07 8.14 -6.47
CA ARG A 163 -7.38 8.15 -7.15
C ARG A 163 -8.55 7.85 -6.20
N SER A 164 -8.34 7.00 -5.19
CA SER A 164 -9.36 6.75 -4.17
C SER A 164 -9.47 7.90 -3.16
N GLU A 165 -8.36 8.59 -2.89
CA GLU A 165 -8.34 9.74 -1.99
C GLU A 165 -9.02 10.96 -2.60
N SER A 166 -8.90 11.16 -3.91
CA SER A 166 -9.61 12.24 -4.62
C SER A 166 -11.14 12.04 -4.57
N LEU A 167 -11.63 10.80 -4.62
CA LEU A 167 -13.05 10.50 -4.42
C LEU A 167 -13.49 10.78 -2.98
N ASN A 168 -12.66 10.46 -1.99
CA ASN A 168 -12.98 10.79 -0.58
C ASN A 168 -13.04 12.29 -0.30
N SER A 169 -12.43 13.12 -1.13
CA SER A 169 -12.49 14.57 -0.97
C SER A 169 -13.76 15.19 -1.57
N CYS A 170 -14.50 14.42 -2.39
CA CYS A 170 -15.75 14.83 -3.03
C CYS A 170 -17.01 14.37 -2.26
N LEU A 171 -16.83 13.53 -1.23
CA LEU A 171 -17.86 13.02 -0.33
C LEU A 171 -17.79 13.72 1.04
#